data_bb632c17ad5a2766ab2274515e88a6f3
#
_entry.id   bb632c17ad5a2766ab2274515e88a6f3
#
_cell.length_a   1.000
_cell.length_b   1.000
_cell.length_c   1.000
_cell.angle_alpha   90.00
_cell.angle_beta   90.00
_cell.angle_gamma   90.00
#
_symmetry.space_group_name_H-M   'P 1'
#
loop_
_entity.id
_entity.type
_entity.pdbx_description
1 polymer ?
#
loop_
_entity_poly.entity_id
_entity_poly.type
_entity_poly.pdbx_seq_one_letter_code
_entity_poly.pdbx_strand_id
1 'polypeptide(L)'
;MTCTTQTETCNGWANYETWNASLWIGNDEFLYNTAKACVKFCGDDETPWDKFVRCMTAGQIGRHLVTTGDGVAWNDPKIDADEMNEMLADL
;
A
#
# COMPACT_ATOMS: atom_id res chain seq x y z
N MET A 1 -16.66 -1.97 10.22
CA MET A 1 -15.96 -2.99 11.01
C MET A 1 -14.58 -2.50 11.38
N THR A 2 -14.23 -2.60 12.59
CA THR A 2 -12.95 -2.09 13.05
C THR A 2 -12.01 -3.23 13.38
N CYS A 3 -10.73 -2.96 13.20
CA CYS A 3 -9.70 -3.88 13.67
C CYS A 3 -9.72 -3.91 15.18
N THR A 4 -9.50 -5.08 15.72
CA THR A 4 -9.26 -5.17 17.14
C THR A 4 -7.78 -5.08 17.37
N THR A 5 -7.39 -4.35 18.40
CA THR A 5 -5.99 -4.16 18.68
C THR A 5 -5.34 -5.38 19.30
N GLN A 6 -6.14 -6.32 19.79
CA GLN A 6 -5.64 -7.49 20.46
C GLN A 6 -5.19 -8.57 19.51
N THR A 7 -5.64 -8.51 18.25
CA THR A 7 -5.30 -9.53 17.28
C THR A 7 -4.15 -9.06 16.42
N GLU A 8 -3.47 -10.01 15.84
CA GLU A 8 -2.36 -9.71 14.96
C GLU A 8 -2.81 -9.46 13.54
N THR A 9 -4.09 -9.70 13.25
CA THR A 9 -4.61 -9.52 11.92
C THR A 9 -5.76 -8.50 11.95
N CYS A 10 -6.02 -7.93 10.79
CA CYS A 10 -7.08 -6.96 10.62
C CYS A 10 -7.78 -7.28 9.32
N ASN A 11 -9.01 -7.80 9.39
CA ASN A 11 -9.81 -8.13 8.22
C ASN A 11 -9.07 -9.06 7.24
N GLY A 12 -8.30 -10.00 7.79
CA GLY A 12 -7.54 -10.95 7.00
C GLY A 12 -6.15 -10.49 6.61
N TRP A 13 -5.77 -9.27 6.97
CA TRP A 13 -4.45 -8.73 6.70
C TRP A 13 -3.57 -8.83 7.95
N ALA A 14 -2.27 -8.72 7.76
CA ALA A 14 -1.34 -8.92 8.87
C ALA A 14 -1.56 -7.94 10.01
N ASN A 15 -1.95 -6.70 9.70
CA ASN A 15 -2.18 -5.69 10.74
C ASN A 15 -3.02 -4.56 10.15
N TYR A 16 -3.32 -3.58 10.99
CA TYR A 16 -4.12 -2.44 10.58
C TYR A 16 -3.47 -1.65 9.45
N GLU A 17 -2.18 -1.41 9.56
CA GLU A 17 -1.48 -0.60 8.56
C GLU A 17 -1.56 -1.24 7.18
N THR A 18 -1.37 -2.56 7.11
CA THR A 18 -1.46 -3.28 5.84
C THR A 18 -2.88 -3.24 5.30
N TRP A 19 -3.86 -3.48 6.16
CA TRP A 19 -5.26 -3.42 5.76
C TRP A 19 -5.61 -2.03 5.22
N ASN A 20 -5.18 -0.99 5.93
CA ASN A 20 -5.51 0.38 5.54
C ASN A 20 -4.91 0.73 4.19
N ALA A 21 -3.66 0.35 3.97
CA ALA A 21 -3.02 0.60 2.68
C ALA A 21 -3.79 -0.09 1.55
N SER A 22 -4.19 -1.35 1.76
CA SER A 22 -4.93 -2.09 0.74
C SER A 22 -6.29 -1.46 0.48
N LEU A 23 -6.94 -1.01 1.53
CA LEU A 23 -8.25 -0.39 1.42
C LEU A 23 -8.19 0.86 0.56
N TRP A 24 -7.21 1.73 0.82
CA TRP A 24 -7.11 2.96 0.08
C TRP A 24 -6.71 2.73 -1.37
N ILE A 25 -5.82 1.79 -1.64
CA ILE A 25 -5.45 1.46 -3.01
C ILE A 25 -6.67 0.95 -3.78
N GLY A 26 -7.49 0.12 -3.14
CA GLY A 26 -8.65 -0.44 -3.81
C GLY A 26 -9.79 0.54 -4.04
N ASN A 27 -9.85 1.60 -3.25
CA ASN A 27 -11.00 2.51 -3.28
C ASN A 27 -10.71 3.87 -3.89
N ASP A 28 -9.45 4.20 -4.15
CA ASP A 28 -9.07 5.48 -4.73
C ASP A 28 -8.56 5.23 -6.15
N GLU A 29 -9.18 5.88 -7.11
CA GLU A 29 -8.87 5.63 -8.51
C GLU A 29 -7.41 5.97 -8.84
N PHE A 30 -6.91 7.08 -8.31
CA PHE A 30 -5.52 7.46 -8.55
C PHE A 30 -4.56 6.42 -7.99
N LEU A 31 -4.81 5.98 -6.76
CA LEU A 31 -3.96 4.98 -6.13
C LEU A 31 -4.04 3.64 -6.84
N TYR A 32 -5.24 3.26 -7.23
CA TYR A 32 -5.45 2.02 -7.96
C TYR A 32 -4.68 2.01 -9.27
N ASN A 33 -4.81 3.08 -10.05
CA ASN A 33 -4.12 3.18 -11.33
C ASN A 33 -2.61 3.27 -11.16
N THR A 34 -2.16 3.97 -10.13
CA THR A 34 -0.73 4.04 -9.83
C THR A 34 -0.18 2.67 -9.46
N ALA A 35 -0.93 1.93 -8.65
CA ALA A 35 -0.49 0.59 -8.26
C ALA A 35 -0.41 -0.34 -9.46
N LYS A 36 -1.40 -0.28 -10.34
CA LYS A 36 -1.38 -1.10 -11.56
C LYS A 36 -0.17 -0.77 -12.43
N ALA A 37 0.15 0.50 -12.56
CA ALA A 37 1.32 0.91 -13.32
C ALA A 37 2.59 0.39 -12.69
N CYS A 38 2.65 0.38 -11.36
CA CYS A 38 3.82 -0.15 -10.67
C CYS A 38 4.01 -1.64 -10.94
N VAL A 39 2.93 -2.40 -10.97
CA VAL A 39 3.01 -3.82 -11.33
C VAL A 39 3.53 -3.98 -12.74
N LYS A 40 3.00 -3.18 -13.65
CA LYS A 40 3.33 -3.32 -15.07
C LYS A 40 4.79 -2.93 -15.37
N PHE A 41 5.30 -1.93 -14.66
CA PHE A 41 6.57 -1.33 -15.03
C PHE A 41 7.69 -1.59 -14.03
N CYS A 42 7.47 -2.39 -12.97
CA CYS A 42 8.56 -2.65 -12.04
C CYS A 42 9.61 -3.54 -12.70
N GLY A 43 10.88 -3.33 -12.31
CA GLY A 43 11.97 -4.11 -12.81
C GLY A 43 12.14 -5.42 -12.05
N ASP A 44 13.12 -6.21 -12.49
CA ASP A 44 13.37 -7.50 -11.86
C ASP A 44 14.02 -7.36 -10.49
N ASP A 45 14.60 -6.21 -10.20
CA ASP A 45 15.34 -5.97 -8.96
C ASP A 45 14.51 -5.26 -7.91
N GLU A 46 13.23 -5.08 -8.15
CA GLU A 46 12.34 -4.49 -7.13
C GLU A 46 10.97 -5.13 -7.25
N THR A 47 10.20 -5.05 -6.16
CA THR A 47 8.84 -5.56 -6.17
C THR A 47 7.88 -4.43 -6.52
N PRO A 48 6.66 -4.76 -6.97
CA PRO A 48 5.66 -3.72 -7.22
C PRO A 48 5.40 -2.84 -6.02
N TRP A 49 5.37 -3.41 -4.82
CA TRP A 49 5.14 -2.63 -3.61
C TRP A 49 6.30 -1.65 -3.36
N ASP A 50 7.54 -2.11 -3.54
CA ASP A 50 8.69 -1.21 -3.38
C ASP A 50 8.61 -0.04 -4.35
N LYS A 51 8.23 -0.33 -5.59
CA LYS A 51 8.10 0.73 -6.57
C LYS A 51 6.98 1.69 -6.20
N PHE A 52 5.85 1.17 -5.73
CA PHE A 52 4.73 2.01 -5.32
C PHE A 52 5.14 2.94 -4.17
N VAL A 53 5.79 2.38 -3.15
CA VAL A 53 6.24 3.18 -2.01
C VAL A 53 7.21 4.26 -2.47
N ARG A 54 8.15 3.90 -3.34
CA ARG A 54 9.11 4.87 -3.85
C ARG A 54 8.41 6.00 -4.59
N CYS A 55 7.43 5.68 -5.41
CA CYS A 55 6.67 6.70 -6.14
C CYS A 55 5.91 7.60 -5.19
N MET A 56 5.27 7.01 -4.17
CA MET A 56 4.43 7.80 -3.27
C MET A 56 5.25 8.65 -2.30
N THR A 57 6.50 8.29 -2.08
CA THR A 57 7.35 9.03 -1.13
C THR A 57 8.41 9.87 -1.81
N ALA A 58 8.40 9.94 -3.13
CA ALA A 58 9.45 10.64 -3.88
C ALA A 58 9.36 12.17 -3.77
N GLY A 59 8.33 12.70 -3.18
CA GLY A 59 8.23 14.14 -2.96
C GLY A 59 7.70 14.91 -4.15
N GLN A 60 7.86 14.42 -5.34
CA GLN A 60 7.40 15.13 -6.52
C GLN A 60 5.91 14.94 -6.79
N ILE A 61 5.35 13.88 -6.25
CA ILE A 61 3.93 13.63 -6.38
C ILE A 61 3.12 14.53 -5.48
N GLY A 62 3.73 14.96 -4.36
CA GLY A 62 3.05 15.82 -3.42
C GLY A 62 3.13 15.23 -2.02
N ARG A 63 3.45 16.10 -1.08
CA ARG A 63 3.66 15.64 0.29
C ARG A 63 2.42 15.04 0.91
N HIS A 64 1.25 15.52 0.49
CA HIS A 64 0.00 15.03 1.03
C HIS A 64 -0.32 13.61 0.57
N LEU A 65 0.48 13.07 -0.36
CA LEU A 65 0.26 11.72 -0.85
C LEU A 65 1.19 10.70 -0.21
N VAL A 66 1.96 11.09 0.82
CA VAL A 66 2.86 10.15 1.49
C VAL A 66 2.14 9.28 2.51
N THR A 67 0.88 9.55 2.77
CA THR A 67 0.05 8.73 3.68
C THR A 67 -1.28 8.43 3.02
N THR A 68 -1.96 7.41 3.58
CA THR A 68 -3.38 7.21 3.23
C THR A 68 -4.20 8.35 3.81
N GLY A 69 -5.47 8.42 3.43
CA GLY A 69 -6.38 9.40 4.01
C GLY A 69 -6.56 9.23 5.50
N ASP A 70 -6.27 8.05 6.03
CA ASP A 70 -6.34 7.78 7.46
C ASP A 70 -5.02 8.02 8.18
N GLY A 71 -4.01 8.48 7.47
CA GLY A 71 -2.75 8.86 8.09
C GLY A 71 -1.69 7.77 8.17
N VAL A 72 -1.90 6.64 7.52
CA VAL A 72 -0.90 5.57 7.49
C VAL A 72 0.12 5.89 6.42
N ALA A 73 1.40 5.95 6.81
CA ALA A 73 2.46 6.24 5.86
C ALA A 73 2.66 5.05 4.92
N TRP A 74 2.83 5.34 3.64
CA TRP A 74 3.05 4.27 2.66
C TRP A 74 4.33 3.50 2.94
N ASN A 75 5.32 4.14 3.55
CA ASN A 75 6.58 3.49 3.89
C ASN A 75 6.63 3.02 5.35
N ASP A 76 5.46 2.87 5.98
CA ASP A 76 5.42 2.39 7.36
C ASP A 76 5.97 0.96 7.40
N PRO A 77 6.98 0.69 8.24
CA PRO A 77 7.59 -0.64 8.29
C PRO A 77 6.64 -1.73 8.78
N LYS A 78 5.51 -1.35 9.37
CA LYS A 78 4.52 -2.34 9.80
C LYS A 78 3.71 -2.89 8.64
N ILE A 79 3.71 -2.23 7.48
CA ILE A 79 2.98 -2.74 6.32
C ILE A 79 3.69 -3.99 5.82
N ASP A 80 2.93 -5.08 5.68
CA ASP A 80 3.47 -6.35 5.21
C ASP A 80 3.66 -6.30 3.71
N ALA A 81 4.90 -6.21 3.28
CA ALA A 81 5.20 -6.05 1.86
C ALA A 81 4.77 -7.27 1.04
N ASP A 82 4.89 -8.45 1.61
CA ASP A 82 4.50 -9.67 0.89
C ASP A 82 3.00 -9.67 0.60
N GLU A 83 2.21 -9.28 1.58
CA GLU A 83 0.76 -9.19 1.38
C GLU A 83 0.42 -8.12 0.36
N MET A 84 1.12 -6.99 0.42
CA MET A 84 0.86 -5.93 -0.55
C MET A 84 1.24 -6.37 -1.96
N ASN A 85 2.33 -7.10 -2.13
CA ASN A 85 2.72 -7.58 -3.44
C ASN A 85 1.69 -8.58 -3.98
N GLU A 86 1.14 -9.43 -3.12
CA GLU A 86 0.08 -10.34 -3.54
C GLU A 86 -1.16 -9.58 -3.99
N MET A 87 -1.53 -8.57 -3.22
CA MET A 87 -2.69 -7.76 -3.58
C MET A 87 -2.47 -7.05 -4.92
N LEU A 88 -1.30 -6.45 -5.09
CA LEU A 88 -1.02 -5.72 -6.32
C LEU A 88 -1.03 -6.63 -7.54
N ALA A 89 -0.57 -7.86 -7.37
CA ALA A 89 -0.57 -8.82 -8.48
C ALA A 89 -1.99 -9.17 -8.95
N ASP A 90 -2.98 -8.97 -8.10
CA ASP A 90 -4.35 -9.30 -8.42
C ASP A 90 -5.15 -8.11 -8.97
N LEU A 91 -4.56 -6.95 -9.11
CA LEU A 91 -5.29 -5.77 -9.60
C LEU A 91 -5.64 -5.84 -11.10
#